data_ce5a301b307ee0c51b18ced5f6774e9c
#
_entry.id   ce5a301b307ee0c51b18ced5f6774e9c
#
_cell.length_a   1.000
_cell.length_b   1.000
_cell.length_c   1.000
_cell.angle_alpha   90.00
_cell.angle_beta   90.00
_cell.angle_gamma   90.00
#
_symmetry.space_group_name_H-M   'P 1'
#
loop_
_entity.id
_entity.type
_entity.pdbx_description
1 polymer ?
#
loop_
_entity_poly.entity_id
_entity_poly.type
_entity_poly.pdbx_seq_one_letter_code
_entity_poly.pdbx_strand_id
1 'polypeptide(L)'
;RCLPDRVGVTGTYGKDYWVDSGPVRAILISPAIALSTGTRTYRSGSPEAAWLTSVIRQARADGQWVVVGMHKPCLTVGTHGCESSRDLTDLMVRERVDLVLSGHDHNYSRSHQLTGTTRTPVVVARDGQDLKGAGTVLAVVGNGGHEARPVRAKTDIWAAANGTNSPGGFVYGFASIDAT
;
A
#
# COMPACT_ATOMS: atom_id res chain seq x y z
N ARG A 1 -13.20 -17.72 15.57
CA ARG A 1 -12.76 -16.34 15.28
C ARG A 1 -11.31 -16.41 14.87
N CYS A 2 -11.01 -16.04 13.61
CA CYS A 2 -9.64 -16.03 13.08
C CYS A 2 -8.98 -14.65 13.18
N LEU A 3 -9.47 -13.76 14.05
CA LEU A 3 -8.87 -12.46 14.25
C LEU A 3 -7.95 -12.50 15.47
N PRO A 4 -6.73 -11.95 15.40
CA PRO A 4 -5.84 -11.86 16.54
C PRO A 4 -6.48 -11.04 17.66
N ASP A 5 -6.03 -11.25 18.87
CA ASP A 5 -6.43 -10.44 20.02
C ASP A 5 -6.08 -8.95 19.75
N ARG A 6 -6.87 -8.06 20.32
CA ARG A 6 -6.76 -6.59 20.11
C ARG A 6 -5.56 -5.95 20.83
N VAL A 7 -4.64 -6.75 21.32
CA VAL A 7 -3.47 -6.27 22.06
C VAL A 7 -2.59 -5.40 21.14
N GLY A 8 -2.29 -4.19 21.56
CA GLY A 8 -1.43 -3.25 20.83
C GLY A 8 -2.10 -2.53 19.66
N VAL A 9 -3.39 -2.76 19.41
CA VAL A 9 -4.12 -2.07 18.33
C VAL A 9 -4.65 -0.72 18.81
N THR A 10 -4.41 0.32 18.04
CA THR A 10 -4.97 1.65 18.24
C THR A 10 -5.84 2.06 17.05
N GLY A 11 -7.08 2.49 17.33
CA GLY A 11 -8.09 2.80 16.31
C GLY A 11 -9.27 1.83 16.34
N THR A 12 -10.01 1.73 15.23
CA THR A 12 -11.16 0.84 15.10
C THR A 12 -10.74 -0.45 14.42
N TYR A 13 -10.46 -1.50 15.21
CA TYR A 13 -10.05 -2.80 14.69
C TYR A 13 -11.00 -3.34 13.61
N GLY A 14 -10.40 -3.83 12.53
CA GLY A 14 -11.13 -4.31 11.36
C GLY A 14 -11.63 -3.22 10.41
N LYS A 15 -11.31 -1.94 10.69
CA LYS A 15 -11.63 -0.79 9.82
C LYS A 15 -10.39 0.04 9.55
N ASP A 16 -10.11 0.99 10.45
CA ASP A 16 -8.95 1.88 10.40
C ASP A 16 -8.23 1.78 11.74
N TYR A 17 -7.05 1.20 11.73
CA TYR A 17 -6.26 1.00 12.96
C TYR A 17 -4.78 0.86 12.62
N TRP A 18 -3.96 0.94 13.63
CA TRP A 18 -2.54 0.68 13.51
C TRP A 18 -2.01 -0.15 14.67
N VAL A 19 -0.87 -0.76 14.45
CA VAL A 19 -0.12 -1.54 15.42
C VAL A 19 1.37 -1.30 15.22
N ASP A 20 2.12 -1.20 16.30
CA ASP A 20 3.57 -1.17 16.27
C ASP A 20 4.15 -2.57 16.40
N SER A 21 5.15 -2.85 15.57
CA SER A 21 5.94 -4.09 15.61
C SER A 21 7.41 -3.73 15.43
N GLY A 22 8.15 -3.66 16.52
CA GLY A 22 9.54 -3.21 16.53
C GLY A 22 9.67 -1.82 15.90
N PRO A 23 10.53 -1.63 14.88
CA PRO A 23 10.76 -0.33 14.26
C PRO A 23 9.66 0.06 13.26
N VAL A 24 8.59 -0.73 13.11
CA VAL A 24 7.55 -0.56 12.08
C VAL A 24 6.22 -0.19 12.71
N ARG A 25 5.56 0.86 12.18
CA ARG A 25 4.12 1.09 12.35
C ARG A 25 3.37 0.57 11.16
N ALA A 26 2.56 -0.47 11.36
CA ALA A 26 1.64 -1.01 10.38
C ALA A 26 0.26 -0.35 10.55
N ILE A 27 -0.20 0.37 9.52
CA ILE A 27 -1.48 1.07 9.48
C ILE A 27 -2.40 0.32 8.53
N LEU A 28 -3.52 -0.17 9.01
CA LEU A 28 -4.50 -0.92 8.20
C LEU A 28 -5.72 -0.04 7.95
N ILE A 29 -6.07 0.13 6.69
CA ILE A 29 -7.18 0.97 6.24
C ILE A 29 -8.10 0.23 5.27
N SER A 30 -9.35 0.64 5.19
CA SER A 30 -10.39 -0.01 4.38
C SER A 30 -11.03 0.94 3.35
N PRO A 31 -10.24 1.55 2.44
CA PRO A 31 -10.79 2.46 1.43
C PRO A 31 -11.64 1.70 0.43
N ALA A 32 -12.78 2.32 0.04
CA ALA A 32 -13.71 1.79 -0.96
C ALA A 32 -14.24 0.38 -0.66
N ILE A 33 -14.21 -0.03 0.61
CA ILE A 33 -14.85 -1.24 1.09
C ILE A 33 -16.18 -0.87 1.74
N ALA A 34 -17.25 -1.56 1.34
CA ALA A 34 -18.56 -1.40 1.95
C ALA A 34 -18.56 -2.05 3.34
N LEU A 35 -18.67 -1.22 4.37
CA LEU A 35 -18.79 -1.63 5.76
C LEU A 35 -20.21 -1.36 6.24
N SER A 36 -20.63 -2.02 7.32
CA SER A 36 -21.93 -1.77 7.96
C SER A 36 -22.14 -0.30 8.39
N THR A 37 -21.04 0.45 8.53
CA THR A 37 -21.03 1.88 8.88
C THR A 37 -20.82 2.81 7.67
N GLY A 38 -20.97 2.30 6.45
CA GLY A 38 -20.74 3.03 5.20
C GLY A 38 -19.34 2.77 4.59
N THR A 39 -19.14 3.33 3.41
CA THR A 39 -17.87 3.24 2.69
C THR A 39 -16.90 4.31 3.18
N ARG A 40 -15.67 3.92 3.51
CA ARG A 40 -14.61 4.86 3.90
C ARG A 40 -14.05 5.58 2.68
N THR A 41 -13.96 6.90 2.77
CA THR A 41 -13.39 7.74 1.71
C THR A 41 -12.31 8.64 2.29
N TYR A 42 -11.07 8.44 1.87
CA TYR A 42 -9.92 9.25 2.31
C TYR A 42 -9.73 10.46 1.38
N ARG A 43 -10.81 11.18 1.07
CA ARG A 43 -10.74 12.40 0.26
C ARG A 43 -10.01 13.50 1.02
N SER A 44 -9.40 14.40 0.29
CA SER A 44 -8.78 15.59 0.89
C SER A 44 -9.78 16.32 1.79
N GLY A 45 -9.38 16.61 3.02
CA GLY A 45 -10.23 17.28 4.03
C GLY A 45 -11.18 16.34 4.80
N SER A 46 -11.23 15.04 4.49
CA SER A 46 -12.06 14.11 5.27
C SER A 46 -11.45 13.78 6.64
N PRO A 47 -12.28 13.41 7.64
CA PRO A 47 -11.78 12.97 8.95
C PRO A 47 -10.82 11.77 8.83
N GLU A 48 -11.09 10.84 7.91
CA GLU A 48 -10.24 9.68 7.65
C GLU A 48 -8.85 10.08 7.12
N ALA A 49 -8.81 11.05 6.19
CA ALA A 49 -7.54 11.58 5.67
C ALA A 49 -6.76 12.32 6.76
N ALA A 50 -7.43 13.09 7.61
CA ALA A 50 -6.81 13.77 8.74
C ALA A 50 -6.25 12.77 9.76
N TRP A 51 -7.01 11.74 10.10
CA TRP A 51 -6.56 10.67 10.99
C TRP A 51 -5.33 9.96 10.42
N LEU A 52 -5.37 9.51 9.16
CA LEU A 52 -4.25 8.82 8.52
C LEU A 52 -3.00 9.70 8.51
N THR A 53 -3.14 10.97 8.15
CA THR A 53 -2.03 11.93 8.17
C THR A 53 -1.42 12.06 9.57
N SER A 54 -2.25 12.14 10.61
CA SER A 54 -1.76 12.28 12.00
C SER A 54 -0.99 11.03 12.44
N VAL A 55 -1.49 9.84 12.12
CA VAL A 55 -0.85 8.56 12.46
C VAL A 55 0.49 8.39 11.74
N ILE A 56 0.55 8.74 10.45
CA ILE A 56 1.81 8.70 9.67
C ILE A 56 2.85 9.65 10.29
N ARG A 57 2.45 10.89 10.57
CA ARG A 57 3.36 11.91 11.12
C ARG A 57 3.85 11.54 12.51
N GLN A 58 2.99 10.95 13.34
CA GLN A 58 3.40 10.42 14.65
C GLN A 58 4.45 9.32 14.50
N ALA A 59 4.22 8.34 13.60
CA ALA A 59 5.19 7.27 13.34
C ALA A 59 6.55 7.83 12.87
N ARG A 60 6.53 8.88 12.04
CA ARG A 60 7.76 9.57 11.61
C ARG A 60 8.49 10.24 12.76
N ALA A 61 7.76 10.92 13.66
CA ALA A 61 8.33 11.54 14.86
C ALA A 61 8.95 10.51 15.80
N ASP A 62 8.34 9.31 15.87
CA ASP A 62 8.83 8.17 16.65
C ASP A 62 9.99 7.42 15.95
N GLY A 63 10.43 7.87 14.77
CA GLY A 63 11.51 7.25 14.01
C GLY A 63 11.17 5.90 13.38
N GLN A 64 9.88 5.56 13.25
CA GLN A 64 9.43 4.27 12.73
C GLN A 64 9.38 4.23 11.19
N TRP A 65 9.51 3.02 10.64
CA TRP A 65 9.07 2.71 9.29
C TRP A 65 7.53 2.74 9.23
N VAL A 66 6.97 3.30 8.17
CA VAL A 66 5.52 3.39 8.00
C VAL A 66 5.07 2.48 6.87
N VAL A 67 4.28 1.46 7.22
CA VAL A 67 3.68 0.54 6.26
C VAL A 67 2.17 0.73 6.30
N VAL A 68 1.54 0.96 5.15
CA VAL A 68 0.07 1.05 5.02
C VAL A 68 -0.44 -0.18 4.27
N GLY A 69 -1.33 -0.93 4.89
CA GLY A 69 -2.03 -2.06 4.29
C GLY A 69 -3.46 -1.69 3.91
N MET A 70 -3.86 -2.01 2.67
CA MET A 70 -5.21 -1.83 2.17
C MET A 70 -5.55 -2.89 1.10
N HIS A 71 -6.86 -3.12 0.82
CA HIS A 71 -7.22 -4.11 -0.18
C HIS A 71 -7.07 -3.58 -1.61
N LYS A 72 -7.68 -2.43 -1.93
CA LYS A 72 -7.79 -1.92 -3.30
C LYS A 72 -6.70 -0.90 -3.63
N PRO A 73 -5.86 -1.15 -4.65
CA PRO A 73 -4.86 -0.19 -5.10
C PRO A 73 -5.47 0.95 -5.94
N CYS A 74 -4.70 2.02 -6.17
CA CYS A 74 -4.99 3.02 -7.19
C CYS A 74 -3.99 2.94 -8.35
N LEU A 75 -2.70 2.80 -8.06
CA LEU A 75 -1.69 2.53 -9.07
C LEU A 75 -1.39 1.03 -9.08
N THR A 76 -1.54 0.41 -10.25
CA THR A 76 -1.32 -1.01 -10.49
C THR A 76 -0.98 -1.24 -11.96
N VAL A 77 -0.25 -2.30 -12.26
CA VAL A 77 -0.11 -2.83 -13.62
C VAL A 77 -1.16 -3.90 -13.94
N GLY A 78 -2.05 -4.21 -13.00
CA GLY A 78 -3.11 -5.18 -13.18
C GLY A 78 -4.28 -4.66 -14.02
N THR A 79 -5.33 -5.45 -14.08
CA THR A 79 -6.50 -5.16 -14.92
C THR A 79 -7.47 -4.16 -14.30
N HIS A 80 -7.43 -3.99 -12.99
CA HIS A 80 -8.24 -3.01 -12.29
C HIS A 80 -7.69 -1.59 -12.45
N GLY A 81 -8.56 -0.61 -12.32
CA GLY A 81 -8.19 0.80 -12.31
C GLY A 81 -7.91 1.31 -10.89
N CYS A 82 -7.93 2.63 -10.73
CA CYS A 82 -7.86 3.27 -9.42
C CYS A 82 -9.18 3.08 -8.67
N GLU A 83 -9.25 2.14 -7.75
CA GLU A 83 -10.46 1.84 -7.00
C GLU A 83 -10.46 2.41 -5.57
N SER A 84 -9.29 2.64 -4.96
CA SER A 84 -9.21 3.27 -3.64
C SER A 84 -9.45 4.78 -3.68
N SER A 85 -8.63 5.53 -4.31
CA SER A 85 -8.73 6.92 -4.78
C SER A 85 -7.34 7.51 -5.06
N ARG A 86 -7.25 8.48 -5.98
CA ARG A 86 -6.01 9.22 -6.23
C ARG A 86 -5.61 10.07 -5.03
N ASP A 87 -6.58 10.75 -4.40
CA ASP A 87 -6.33 11.61 -3.23
C ASP A 87 -5.67 10.84 -2.09
N LEU A 88 -6.11 9.60 -1.83
CA LEU A 88 -5.51 8.74 -0.82
C LEU A 88 -4.07 8.36 -1.19
N THR A 89 -3.84 7.95 -2.43
CA THR A 89 -2.50 7.56 -2.87
C THR A 89 -1.56 8.76 -2.87
N ASP A 90 -2.03 9.91 -3.35
CA ASP A 90 -1.27 11.16 -3.34
C ASP A 90 -0.96 11.63 -1.90
N LEU A 91 -1.89 11.41 -0.95
CA LEU A 91 -1.66 11.66 0.47
C LEU A 91 -0.52 10.78 0.98
N MET A 92 -0.58 9.46 0.75
CA MET A 92 0.45 8.53 1.23
C MET A 92 1.82 8.83 0.64
N VAL A 93 1.90 9.17 -0.65
CA VAL A 93 3.14 9.57 -1.32
C VAL A 93 3.68 10.90 -0.78
N ARG A 94 2.82 11.88 -0.57
CA ARG A 94 3.20 13.19 0.00
C ARG A 94 3.71 13.07 1.44
N GLU A 95 3.06 12.25 2.27
CA GLU A 95 3.47 12.00 3.65
C GLU A 95 4.61 10.96 3.73
N ARG A 96 5.10 10.49 2.57
CA ARG A 96 6.23 9.57 2.43
C ARG A 96 6.06 8.27 3.24
N VAL A 97 4.90 7.65 3.14
CA VAL A 97 4.71 6.27 3.60
C VAL A 97 5.77 5.41 2.93
N ASP A 98 6.53 4.63 3.70
CA ASP A 98 7.65 3.87 3.13
C ASP A 98 7.15 2.76 2.20
N LEU A 99 6.08 2.07 2.60
CA LEU A 99 5.50 0.98 1.81
C LEU A 99 3.98 0.99 1.89
N VAL A 100 3.34 0.92 0.74
CA VAL A 100 1.90 0.65 0.62
C VAL A 100 1.72 -0.76 0.07
N LEU A 101 1.09 -1.63 0.86
CA LEU A 101 0.74 -2.99 0.49
C LEU A 101 -0.73 -3.07 0.10
N SER A 102 -1.02 -3.66 -1.04
CA SER A 102 -2.37 -3.92 -1.51
C SER A 102 -2.49 -5.30 -2.16
N GLY A 103 -3.73 -5.74 -2.35
CA GLY A 103 -4.10 -6.95 -3.06
C GLY A 103 -5.00 -6.64 -4.24
N HIS A 104 -6.18 -7.29 -4.31
CA HIS A 104 -7.27 -7.07 -5.26
C HIS A 104 -6.95 -7.41 -6.72
N ASP A 105 -5.88 -6.88 -7.29
CA ASP A 105 -5.32 -7.37 -8.54
C ASP A 105 -4.57 -8.68 -8.28
N HIS A 106 -5.01 -9.77 -8.91
CA HIS A 106 -4.44 -11.10 -8.70
C HIS A 106 -3.13 -11.26 -9.48
N ASN A 107 -2.18 -10.40 -9.16
CA ASN A 107 -0.83 -10.37 -9.71
C ASN A 107 0.17 -9.90 -8.64
N TYR A 108 1.43 -9.88 -8.99
CA TYR A 108 2.45 -9.18 -8.24
C TYR A 108 2.92 -7.96 -9.02
N SER A 109 3.04 -6.82 -8.35
CA SER A 109 3.76 -5.67 -8.89
C SER A 109 4.36 -4.83 -7.77
N ARG A 110 5.52 -4.22 -8.06
CA ARG A 110 6.20 -3.33 -7.13
C ARG A 110 6.77 -2.14 -7.88
N SER A 111 6.48 -0.94 -7.42
CA SER A 111 7.11 0.26 -7.95
C SER A 111 8.55 0.41 -7.44
N HIS A 112 9.32 1.26 -8.10
CA HIS A 112 10.45 1.94 -7.49
C HIS A 112 9.97 2.83 -6.35
N GLN A 113 10.89 3.40 -5.58
CA GLN A 113 10.56 4.39 -4.56
C GLN A 113 10.16 5.70 -5.24
N LEU A 114 8.96 6.19 -4.92
CA LEU A 114 8.29 7.29 -5.63
C LEU A 114 8.05 8.50 -4.74
N THR A 115 8.08 9.67 -5.37
CA THR A 115 7.51 10.93 -4.89
C THR A 115 6.59 11.53 -5.96
N GLY A 116 6.10 12.75 -5.77
CA GLY A 116 5.17 13.40 -6.70
C GLY A 116 3.72 12.99 -6.46
N THR A 117 2.98 12.75 -7.53
CA THR A 117 1.56 12.40 -7.47
C THR A 117 1.26 11.20 -8.36
N THR A 118 0.06 10.63 -8.25
CA THR A 118 -0.41 9.55 -9.13
C THR A 118 -0.46 9.93 -10.61
N ARG A 119 -0.50 11.22 -10.92
CA ARG A 119 -0.47 11.74 -12.30
C ARG A 119 0.93 12.05 -12.81
N THR A 120 1.81 12.44 -11.90
CA THR A 120 3.20 12.83 -12.18
C THR A 120 4.13 12.16 -11.15
N PRO A 121 4.22 10.83 -11.17
CA PRO A 121 5.10 10.11 -10.26
C PRO A 121 6.56 10.35 -10.63
N VAL A 122 7.39 10.53 -9.62
CA VAL A 122 8.83 10.74 -9.77
C VAL A 122 9.58 9.63 -9.05
N VAL A 123 10.43 8.91 -9.77
CA VAL A 123 11.29 7.87 -9.20
C VAL A 123 12.47 8.51 -8.49
N VAL A 124 12.67 8.20 -7.21
CA VAL A 124 13.78 8.73 -6.39
C VAL A 124 14.84 7.68 -6.08
N ALA A 125 14.51 6.39 -6.16
CA ALA A 125 15.47 5.29 -6.06
C ALA A 125 15.07 4.14 -6.98
N ARG A 126 16.07 3.48 -7.62
CA ARG A 126 15.86 2.38 -8.58
C ARG A 126 16.62 1.09 -8.23
N ASP A 127 17.51 1.15 -7.31
CA ASP A 127 18.45 0.07 -6.97
C ASP A 127 17.87 -1.00 -6.04
N GLY A 128 16.63 -0.84 -5.60
CA GLY A 128 15.99 -1.70 -4.62
C GLY A 128 16.45 -1.47 -3.19
N GLN A 129 17.25 -0.45 -2.94
CA GLN A 129 17.63 0.00 -1.60
C GLN A 129 16.75 1.19 -1.21
N ASP A 130 15.54 0.89 -0.79
CA ASP A 130 14.57 1.91 -0.43
C ASP A 130 14.94 2.55 0.91
N LEU A 131 15.03 3.88 0.94
CA LEU A 131 15.42 4.63 2.12
C LEU A 131 14.20 5.11 2.89
N LYS A 132 14.22 4.94 4.21
CA LYS A 132 13.18 5.40 5.12
C LYS A 132 12.90 6.90 4.95
N GLY A 133 11.65 7.23 4.66
CA GLY A 133 11.21 8.62 4.49
C GLY A 133 11.63 9.32 3.20
N ALA A 134 12.36 8.66 2.29
CA ALA A 134 12.77 9.28 1.02
C ALA A 134 11.63 9.31 -0.02
N GLY A 135 10.73 8.35 0.04
CA GLY A 135 9.59 8.23 -0.86
C GLY A 135 8.73 7.02 -0.51
N THR A 136 7.84 6.62 -1.40
CA THR A 136 6.87 5.54 -1.20
C THR A 136 7.07 4.43 -2.22
N VAL A 137 7.15 3.19 -1.76
CA VAL A 137 7.02 2.00 -2.60
C VAL A 137 5.56 1.55 -2.59
N LEU A 138 5.00 1.33 -3.78
CA LEU A 138 3.67 0.78 -3.96
C LEU A 138 3.80 -0.69 -4.38
N ALA A 139 3.23 -1.61 -3.62
CA ALA A 139 3.27 -3.03 -3.92
C ALA A 139 1.86 -3.63 -3.95
N VAL A 140 1.57 -4.36 -5.02
CA VAL A 140 0.41 -5.24 -5.12
C VAL A 140 0.91 -6.67 -4.93
N VAL A 141 0.41 -7.35 -3.90
CA VAL A 141 0.77 -8.72 -3.54
C VAL A 141 -0.52 -9.56 -3.56
N GLY A 142 -1.14 -9.62 -4.73
CA GLY A 142 -2.40 -10.34 -4.93
C GLY A 142 -2.21 -11.77 -5.47
N ASN A 143 -0.99 -12.30 -5.40
CA ASN A 143 -0.60 -13.60 -5.95
C ASN A 143 -0.58 -14.74 -4.91
N GLY A 144 -1.36 -14.62 -3.83
CA GLY A 144 -1.36 -15.56 -2.70
C GLY A 144 -2.23 -16.82 -2.86
N GLY A 145 -2.80 -17.09 -4.05
CA GLY A 145 -3.54 -18.35 -4.28
C GLY A 145 -4.91 -18.23 -4.96
N HIS A 146 -5.39 -17.04 -5.25
CA HIS A 146 -6.59 -16.85 -6.08
C HIS A 146 -6.23 -16.94 -7.57
N GLU A 147 -7.24 -17.07 -8.45
CA GLU A 147 -7.08 -17.09 -9.90
C GLU A 147 -6.21 -15.92 -10.38
N ALA A 148 -5.13 -16.26 -11.07
CA ALA A 148 -4.17 -15.29 -11.55
C ALA A 148 -4.70 -14.45 -12.71
N ARG A 149 -4.22 -13.21 -12.83
CA ARG A 149 -4.58 -12.28 -13.91
C ARG A 149 -3.35 -11.75 -14.66
N PRO A 150 -3.54 -11.30 -15.91
CA PRO A 150 -2.45 -10.69 -16.67
C PRO A 150 -2.05 -9.33 -16.10
N VAL A 151 -0.84 -8.90 -16.44
CA VAL A 151 -0.34 -7.54 -16.19
C VAL A 151 -0.24 -6.77 -17.50
N ARG A 152 -0.44 -5.45 -17.43
CA ARG A 152 -0.19 -4.51 -18.52
C ARG A 152 1.30 -4.26 -18.68
N ALA A 153 1.71 -3.66 -19.78
CA ALA A 153 3.08 -3.22 -19.96
C ALA A 153 3.52 -2.29 -18.81
N LYS A 154 4.69 -2.56 -18.25
CA LYS A 154 5.28 -1.73 -17.22
C LYS A 154 5.69 -0.38 -17.78
N THR A 155 5.42 0.67 -17.04
CA THR A 155 6.05 1.97 -17.22
C THR A 155 7.30 2.08 -16.35
N ASP A 156 8.08 3.12 -16.52
CA ASP A 156 9.36 3.33 -15.81
C ASP A 156 9.26 3.39 -14.29
N ILE A 157 8.07 3.60 -13.74
CA ILE A 157 7.88 3.62 -12.29
C ILE A 157 7.86 2.22 -11.64
N TRP A 158 7.70 1.15 -12.44
CA TRP A 158 7.58 -0.22 -11.94
C TRP A 158 8.91 -0.98 -12.00
N ALA A 159 9.40 -1.37 -10.83
CA ALA A 159 10.59 -2.20 -10.68
C ALA A 159 10.32 -3.66 -11.10
N ALA A 160 9.17 -4.21 -10.69
CA ALA A 160 8.79 -5.59 -10.95
C ALA A 160 7.31 -5.75 -11.26
N ALA A 161 6.97 -6.76 -12.06
CA ALA A 161 5.60 -7.21 -12.28
C ALA A 161 5.59 -8.68 -12.71
N ASN A 162 4.59 -9.44 -12.23
CA ASN A 162 4.35 -10.82 -12.63
C ASN A 162 2.84 -11.10 -12.69
N GLY A 163 2.39 -11.59 -13.82
CA GLY A 163 1.02 -12.01 -14.10
C GLY A 163 0.99 -13.17 -15.08
N THR A 164 -0.20 -13.63 -15.48
CA THR A 164 -0.34 -14.82 -16.35
C THR A 164 0.35 -14.71 -17.71
N ASN A 165 0.58 -13.49 -18.18
CA ASN A 165 1.27 -13.18 -19.44
C ASN A 165 2.74 -12.81 -19.27
N SER A 166 3.31 -13.00 -18.08
CA SER A 166 4.74 -12.73 -17.84
C SER A 166 5.63 -13.81 -18.43
N PRO A 167 6.81 -13.46 -18.95
CA PRO A 167 7.82 -14.46 -19.33
C PRO A 167 8.17 -15.37 -18.13
N GLY A 168 8.15 -16.69 -18.35
CA GLY A 168 8.36 -17.68 -17.29
C GLY A 168 7.10 -18.05 -16.49
N GLY A 169 5.94 -17.47 -16.84
CA GLY A 169 4.66 -17.79 -16.24
C GLY A 169 4.38 -17.03 -14.94
N PHE A 170 3.22 -17.32 -14.37
CA PHE A 170 2.77 -16.73 -13.11
C PHE A 170 3.34 -17.49 -11.91
N VAL A 171 3.72 -16.74 -10.87
CA VAL A 171 4.23 -17.32 -9.63
C VAL A 171 3.32 -16.95 -8.47
N TYR A 172 2.79 -17.95 -7.79
CA TYR A 172 2.17 -17.77 -6.47
C TYR A 172 3.23 -17.53 -5.41
N GLY A 173 2.95 -16.69 -4.43
CA GLY A 173 3.94 -16.38 -3.41
C GLY A 173 3.46 -15.39 -2.36
N PHE A 174 4.42 -14.92 -1.60
CA PHE A 174 4.27 -13.90 -0.58
C PHE A 174 5.43 -12.91 -0.66
N ALA A 175 5.27 -11.74 -0.07
CA ALA A 175 6.35 -10.77 0.09
C ALA A 175 6.96 -10.87 1.48
N SER A 176 8.30 -10.93 1.56
CA SER A 176 9.06 -10.70 2.79
C SER A 176 9.63 -9.29 2.78
N ILE A 177 9.57 -8.61 3.91
CA ILE A 177 9.98 -7.21 4.06
C ILE A 177 10.88 -7.13 5.29
N ASP A 178 12.10 -6.66 5.08
CA ASP A 178 13.07 -6.40 6.15
C ASP A 178 13.15 -4.89 6.37
N ALA A 179 12.95 -4.46 7.61
CA ALA A 179 13.03 -3.07 8.05
C ALA A 179 14.15 -2.92 9.10
N THR A 180 15.24 -2.27 8.72
CA THR A 180 16.44 -2.07 9.56
C THR A 180 16.72 -0.60 9.85
#